data_6289a8060e2a486ecd1b62f3ccc3cfce
#
_entry.id   6289a8060e2a486ecd1b62f3ccc3cfce
#
_cell.length_a   1.000
_cell.length_b   1.000
_cell.length_c   1.000
_cell.angle_alpha   90.00
_cell.angle_beta   90.00
_cell.angle_gamma   90.00
#
_symmetry.space_group_name_H-M   'P 1'
#
loop_
_entity.id
_entity.type
_entity.pdbx_description
1 polymer ?
#
loop_
_entity_poly.entity_id
_entity_poly.type
_entity_poly.pdbx_seq_one_letter_code
_entity_poly.pdbx_strand_id
1 'polypeptide(L)'
;MSNIDNNRLTPAKQIHCGIEDKFSYHITADCISCGACTKACPVNAISKGENQYMVNAETCIDCGTCSAVCPKGAAVRVPFIRQSIDIKELDEEHLYFNPGCAMSLYKPELPSIIMGILKDRFESIQLHSVCCRHDPKIPHGSTIINNCAGCDRRFRSLYEGINTVSLWEVVDSLSDLELPDHTGLTVSVHDSCGYRHKPQVHQAIRSLLAKMNIKVVESKFSGTESVCCGDNFYGYVPNADVEKRIRMRAVQLPSDNVVVYCIGCVRAMVFAGKTPLYLPDLILDKKTEMMQDTLDEYHLKLGQYIDEH
;
A
#
# COMPACT_ATOMS: atom_id res chain seq x y z
N MET A 1 23.30 -7.04 -38.79
CA MET A 1 23.60 -7.69 -37.47
C MET A 1 23.95 -6.56 -36.52
N SER A 2 22.95 -5.96 -35.94
CA SER A 2 23.08 -4.86 -34.97
C SER A 2 22.86 -5.44 -33.57
N ASN A 3 23.90 -5.37 -32.77
CA ASN A 3 23.86 -5.70 -31.35
C ASN A 3 22.80 -4.84 -30.67
N ILE A 4 21.74 -5.48 -30.25
CA ILE A 4 20.83 -4.91 -29.24
C ILE A 4 21.59 -5.06 -27.93
N ASP A 5 22.17 -3.95 -27.48
CA ASP A 5 22.72 -3.82 -26.14
C ASP A 5 21.62 -4.15 -25.15
N ASN A 6 21.74 -5.32 -24.52
CA ASN A 6 21.04 -5.69 -23.32
C ASN A 6 21.53 -4.82 -22.15
N ASN A 7 21.24 -3.54 -22.22
CA ASN A 7 21.32 -2.66 -21.09
C ASN A 7 20.16 -3.05 -20.15
N ARG A 8 20.39 -4.08 -19.38
CA ARG A 8 19.50 -4.54 -18.30
C ARG A 8 19.25 -3.36 -17.40
N LEU A 9 18.08 -2.77 -17.57
CA LEU A 9 17.41 -2.06 -16.51
C LEU A 9 17.57 -2.94 -15.25
N THR A 10 18.27 -2.46 -14.27
CA THR A 10 18.30 -3.02 -12.92
C THR A 10 17.06 -2.46 -12.21
N PRO A 11 15.91 -3.08 -12.37
CA PRO A 11 14.73 -2.23 -12.33
C PRO A 11 13.93 -2.40 -11.09
N ALA A 12 13.85 -3.56 -10.63
CA ALA A 12 12.79 -3.92 -9.71
C ALA A 12 13.07 -3.51 -8.27
N LYS A 13 14.31 -3.52 -7.84
CA LYS A 13 14.70 -3.06 -6.50
C LYS A 13 14.40 -1.57 -6.28
N GLN A 14 14.33 -0.79 -7.36
CA GLN A 14 14.13 0.66 -7.26
C GLN A 14 12.65 1.06 -7.15
N ILE A 15 11.72 0.23 -7.60
CA ILE A 15 10.30 0.56 -7.63
C ILE A 15 9.56 0.13 -6.36
N HIS A 16 10.09 -0.80 -5.58
CA HIS A 16 9.42 -1.27 -4.37
C HIS A 16 9.46 -0.25 -3.24
N CYS A 17 8.29 0.26 -2.90
CA CYS A 17 8.07 0.98 -1.66
C CYS A 17 8.18 -0.01 -0.49
N GLY A 18 9.32 -0.10 0.17
CA GLY A 18 9.38 -0.83 1.41
C GLY A 18 10.46 -1.86 1.61
N ILE A 19 11.41 -2.00 0.71
CA ILE A 19 12.50 -2.98 0.86
C ILE A 19 13.59 -2.50 1.80
N GLU A 20 13.77 -1.19 1.88
CA GLU A 20 14.73 -0.58 2.81
C GLU A 20 14.16 -0.44 4.22
N ASP A 21 12.86 -0.68 4.40
CA ASP A 21 12.26 -0.79 5.73
C ASP A 21 12.74 -2.09 6.35
N LYS A 22 13.51 -2.01 7.41
CA LYS A 22 14.04 -3.16 8.17
C LYS A 22 12.95 -4.00 8.86
N PHE A 23 11.75 -4.04 8.31
CA PHE A 23 10.65 -4.84 8.83
C PHE A 23 10.57 -6.15 8.10
N SER A 24 10.44 -7.17 8.91
CA SER A 24 10.28 -8.53 8.46
C SER A 24 9.25 -9.22 9.33
N TYR A 25 8.81 -10.36 8.88
CA TYR A 25 8.13 -11.28 9.75
C TYR A 25 9.12 -11.91 10.73
N HIS A 26 8.65 -12.19 11.93
CA HIS A 26 9.37 -12.97 12.94
C HIS A 26 8.64 -14.30 13.14
N ILE A 27 9.39 -15.37 13.33
CA ILE A 27 8.83 -16.67 13.67
C ILE A 27 8.94 -16.86 15.19
N THR A 28 7.82 -16.99 15.87
CA THR A 28 7.77 -17.18 17.33
C THR A 28 8.10 -18.60 17.76
N ALA A 29 8.24 -18.81 19.06
CA ALA A 29 8.48 -20.14 19.67
C ALA A 29 7.32 -21.12 19.43
N ASP A 30 6.14 -20.68 19.00
CA ASP A 30 5.01 -21.54 18.63
C ASP A 30 5.25 -22.29 17.30
N CYS A 31 6.41 -22.08 16.69
CA CYS A 31 6.79 -22.74 15.46
C CYS A 31 6.95 -24.26 15.64
N ILE A 32 6.16 -25.01 14.89
CA ILE A 32 6.24 -26.50 14.88
C ILE A 32 7.18 -27.03 13.78
N SER A 33 8.01 -26.19 13.22
CA SER A 33 9.00 -26.54 12.17
C SER A 33 8.43 -27.29 10.95
N CYS A 34 7.16 -27.01 10.57
CA CYS A 34 6.49 -27.69 9.46
C CYS A 34 6.99 -27.28 8.05
N GLY A 35 7.73 -26.17 7.93
CA GLY A 35 8.31 -25.69 6.68
C GLY A 35 7.32 -25.05 5.70
N ALA A 36 6.06 -24.83 6.06
CA ALA A 36 5.08 -24.21 5.18
C ALA A 36 5.50 -22.78 4.76
N CYS A 37 6.00 -21.99 5.71
CA CYS A 37 6.46 -20.62 5.48
C CYS A 37 7.66 -20.54 4.53
N THR A 38 8.62 -21.47 4.64
CA THR A 38 9.80 -21.53 3.75
C THR A 38 9.41 -21.85 2.32
N LYS A 39 8.52 -22.83 2.13
CA LYS A 39 8.02 -23.21 0.80
C LYS A 39 7.21 -22.11 0.14
N ALA A 40 6.55 -21.27 0.94
CA ALA A 40 5.70 -20.19 0.45
C ALA A 40 6.44 -18.86 0.28
N CYS A 41 7.66 -18.73 0.82
CA CYS A 41 8.42 -17.49 0.73
C CYS A 41 8.95 -17.27 -0.69
N PRO A 42 8.51 -16.19 -1.38
CA PRO A 42 8.87 -15.97 -2.80
C PRO A 42 10.31 -15.53 -3.00
N VAL A 43 10.95 -15.00 -1.95
CA VAL A 43 12.30 -14.46 -2.00
C VAL A 43 13.29 -15.29 -1.18
N ASN A 44 12.87 -16.47 -0.74
CA ASN A 44 13.69 -17.39 0.07
C ASN A 44 14.28 -16.73 1.33
N ALA A 45 13.55 -15.79 1.93
CA ALA A 45 13.99 -15.08 3.13
C ALA A 45 13.90 -15.93 4.41
N ILE A 46 13.41 -17.16 4.35
CA ILE A 46 13.17 -18.00 5.53
C ILE A 46 14.04 -19.25 5.48
N SER A 47 14.89 -19.40 6.48
CA SER A 47 15.77 -20.54 6.67
C SER A 47 15.44 -21.31 7.96
N LYS A 48 15.86 -22.57 8.01
CA LYS A 48 15.73 -23.39 9.22
C LYS A 48 16.85 -23.02 10.21
N GLY A 49 16.47 -22.58 11.40
CA GLY A 49 17.35 -22.45 12.56
C GLY A 49 17.37 -23.72 13.41
N GLU A 50 18.01 -23.67 14.56
CA GLU A 50 18.15 -24.83 15.45
C GLU A 50 16.80 -25.31 16.00
N ASN A 51 15.98 -24.39 16.52
CA ASN A 51 14.71 -24.71 17.16
C ASN A 51 13.49 -24.34 16.33
N GLN A 52 13.62 -23.36 15.45
CA GLN A 52 12.52 -22.82 14.66
C GLN A 52 13.04 -22.28 13.33
N TYR A 53 12.12 -21.93 12.42
CA TYR A 53 12.49 -21.17 11.23
C TYR A 53 12.80 -19.72 11.59
N MET A 54 13.69 -19.10 10.81
CA MET A 54 14.13 -17.71 11.00
C MET A 54 13.92 -16.93 9.72
N VAL A 55 13.54 -15.67 9.84
CA VAL A 55 13.38 -14.76 8.71
C VAL A 55 14.60 -13.84 8.61
N ASN A 56 15.21 -13.80 7.44
CA ASN A 56 16.23 -12.80 7.13
C ASN A 56 15.53 -11.48 6.78
N ALA A 57 15.69 -10.48 7.65
CA ALA A 57 15.05 -9.17 7.51
C ALA A 57 15.53 -8.38 6.28
N GLU A 58 16.78 -8.60 5.84
CA GLU A 58 17.33 -7.92 4.67
C GLU A 58 16.75 -8.43 3.36
N THR A 59 16.38 -9.71 3.32
CA THR A 59 15.80 -10.36 2.14
C THR A 59 14.29 -10.29 2.16
N CYS A 60 13.66 -10.13 3.33
CA CYS A 60 12.22 -10.12 3.50
C CYS A 60 11.57 -8.90 2.83
N ILE A 61 10.58 -9.14 1.96
CA ILE A 61 9.80 -8.09 1.28
C ILE A 61 8.47 -7.78 1.97
N ASP A 62 8.27 -8.23 3.20
CA ASP A 62 7.09 -7.98 4.03
C ASP A 62 5.74 -8.29 3.33
N CYS A 63 5.68 -9.35 2.56
CA CYS A 63 4.51 -9.71 1.75
C CYS A 63 3.36 -10.38 2.54
N GLY A 64 3.62 -10.88 3.75
CA GLY A 64 2.64 -11.56 4.59
C GLY A 64 2.37 -13.04 4.26
N THR A 65 2.96 -13.58 3.20
CA THR A 65 2.67 -14.95 2.76
C THR A 65 2.97 -16.00 3.84
N CYS A 66 4.08 -15.83 4.58
CA CYS A 66 4.46 -16.75 5.66
C CYS A 66 3.43 -16.78 6.80
N SER A 67 2.83 -15.64 7.13
CA SER A 67 1.77 -15.57 8.14
C SER A 67 0.49 -16.25 7.64
N ALA A 68 0.11 -16.00 6.39
CA ALA A 68 -1.09 -16.56 5.80
C ALA A 68 -1.09 -18.09 5.68
N VAL A 69 0.10 -18.72 5.55
CA VAL A 69 0.23 -20.18 5.44
C VAL A 69 0.59 -20.88 6.75
N CYS A 70 0.87 -20.12 7.81
CA CYS A 70 1.30 -20.70 9.08
C CYS A 70 0.11 -21.31 9.85
N PRO A 71 0.06 -22.65 10.06
CA PRO A 71 -1.08 -23.28 10.72
C PRO A 71 -1.15 -22.95 12.21
N LYS A 72 -0.06 -22.46 12.81
CA LYS A 72 0.04 -22.06 14.22
C LYS A 72 0.04 -20.57 14.45
N GLY A 73 -0.04 -19.75 13.39
CA GLY A 73 0.09 -18.30 13.52
C GLY A 73 1.47 -17.83 14.02
N ALA A 74 2.47 -18.70 14.00
CA ALA A 74 3.80 -18.42 14.55
C ALA A 74 4.59 -17.36 13.71
N ALA A 75 4.22 -17.14 12.47
CA ALA A 75 4.82 -16.09 11.64
C ALA A 75 4.11 -14.76 11.90
N VAL A 76 4.66 -13.95 12.79
CA VAL A 76 4.13 -12.66 13.21
C VAL A 76 4.94 -11.52 12.61
N ARG A 77 4.26 -10.42 12.32
CA ARG A 77 4.94 -9.22 11.83
C ARG A 77 5.57 -8.46 13.01
N VAL A 78 6.83 -8.08 12.83
CA VAL A 78 7.51 -7.23 13.82
C VAL A 78 6.91 -5.82 13.80
N PRO A 79 6.47 -5.27 14.93
CA PRO A 79 5.88 -3.94 14.99
C PRO A 79 6.83 -2.87 14.48
N PHE A 80 6.27 -1.85 13.87
CA PHE A 80 7.03 -0.70 13.40
C PHE A 80 7.58 0.11 14.59
N ILE A 81 8.85 0.55 14.50
CA ILE A 81 9.49 1.28 15.62
C ILE A 81 8.87 2.67 15.78
N ARG A 82 8.60 3.37 14.67
CA ARG A 82 7.92 4.67 14.71
C ARG A 82 6.46 4.53 14.35
N GLN A 83 5.61 5.00 15.23
CA GLN A 83 4.18 5.13 14.99
C GLN A 83 3.91 6.38 14.13
N SER A 84 2.81 6.37 13.39
CA SER A 84 2.24 7.62 12.88
C SER A 84 1.69 8.42 14.05
N ILE A 85 1.62 9.72 13.89
CA ILE A 85 0.95 10.56 14.89
C ILE A 85 -0.56 10.34 14.86
N ASP A 86 -1.22 10.61 15.99
CA ASP A 86 -2.68 10.72 16.03
C ASP A 86 -3.09 11.98 15.26
N ILE A 87 -4.21 11.90 14.53
CA ILE A 87 -4.75 13.04 13.81
C ILE A 87 -5.04 14.24 14.74
N LYS A 88 -5.31 13.99 16.01
CA LYS A 88 -5.53 15.02 17.02
C LYS A 88 -4.27 15.79 17.40
N GLU A 89 -3.11 15.25 17.07
CA GLU A 89 -1.78 15.82 17.34
C GLU A 89 -1.19 16.51 16.09
N LEU A 90 -2.01 16.73 15.04
CA LEU A 90 -1.58 17.41 13.81
C LEU A 90 -1.12 18.83 14.12
N ASP A 91 0.16 19.11 13.83
CA ASP A 91 0.71 20.45 13.76
C ASP A 91 0.45 21.01 12.36
N GLU A 92 -0.30 22.10 12.29
CA GLU A 92 -0.67 22.74 11.02
C GLU A 92 0.41 23.66 10.45
N GLU A 93 1.44 24.02 11.22
CA GLU A 93 2.47 24.98 10.79
C GLU A 93 3.34 24.43 9.64
N HIS A 94 3.65 23.12 9.68
CA HIS A 94 4.48 22.45 8.67
C HIS A 94 3.77 21.20 8.15
N LEU A 95 2.58 21.39 7.58
CA LEU A 95 1.73 20.33 7.08
C LEU A 95 1.84 20.18 5.56
N TYR A 96 2.04 18.95 5.10
CA TYR A 96 2.21 18.62 3.69
C TYR A 96 1.26 17.50 3.27
N PHE A 97 0.75 17.58 2.04
CA PHE A 97 0.03 16.49 1.41
C PHE A 97 0.92 15.81 0.37
N ASN A 98 1.11 14.50 0.47
CA ASN A 98 1.82 13.68 -0.50
C ASN A 98 0.83 12.75 -1.23
N PRO A 99 0.55 13.00 -2.53
CA PRO A 99 -0.32 12.14 -3.34
C PRO A 99 0.32 10.79 -3.67
N GLY A 100 1.66 10.75 -3.69
CA GLY A 100 2.45 9.61 -4.15
C GLY A 100 2.56 9.54 -5.67
N CYS A 101 3.68 9.03 -6.16
CA CYS A 101 4.04 8.99 -7.59
C CYS A 101 2.95 8.33 -8.46
N ALA A 102 2.40 7.20 -7.99
CA ALA A 102 1.41 6.46 -8.77
C ALA A 102 0.09 7.23 -8.95
N MET A 103 -0.39 7.97 -7.93
CA MET A 103 -1.56 8.83 -8.10
C MET A 103 -1.25 9.97 -9.07
N SER A 104 -0.12 10.63 -8.88
CA SER A 104 0.27 11.78 -9.74
C SER A 104 0.43 11.37 -11.21
N LEU A 105 0.91 10.15 -11.48
CA LEU A 105 1.08 9.63 -12.84
C LEU A 105 -0.26 9.19 -13.47
N TYR A 106 -1.06 8.43 -12.73
CA TYR A 106 -2.25 7.76 -13.31
C TYR A 106 -3.57 8.50 -13.08
N LYS A 107 -3.58 9.46 -12.19
CA LYS A 107 -4.75 10.29 -11.83
C LYS A 107 -4.29 11.72 -11.57
N PRO A 108 -3.68 12.39 -12.57
CA PRO A 108 -3.01 13.69 -12.37
C PRO A 108 -3.93 14.81 -11.89
N GLU A 109 -5.23 14.67 -12.07
CA GLU A 109 -6.24 15.62 -11.58
C GLU A 109 -6.52 15.48 -10.06
N LEU A 110 -6.36 14.27 -9.49
CA LEU A 110 -6.74 13.99 -8.10
C LEU A 110 -5.90 14.76 -7.07
N PRO A 111 -4.58 14.92 -7.22
CA PRO A 111 -3.79 15.68 -6.26
C PRO A 111 -4.32 17.09 -6.01
N SER A 112 -4.73 17.80 -7.07
CA SER A 112 -5.27 19.16 -6.95
C SER A 112 -6.64 19.19 -6.31
N ILE A 113 -7.52 18.23 -6.62
CA ILE A 113 -8.86 18.13 -6.05
C ILE A 113 -8.76 17.81 -4.55
N ILE A 114 -7.96 16.82 -4.18
CA ILE A 114 -7.78 16.43 -2.77
C ILE A 114 -7.11 17.58 -1.99
N MET A 115 -6.15 18.27 -2.61
CA MET A 115 -5.53 19.43 -2.01
C MET A 115 -6.53 20.56 -1.73
N GLY A 116 -7.54 20.75 -2.61
CA GLY A 116 -8.65 21.67 -2.36
C GLY A 116 -9.42 21.30 -1.09
N ILE A 117 -9.86 20.02 -1.00
CA ILE A 117 -10.58 19.51 0.18
C ILE A 117 -9.76 19.68 1.47
N LEU A 118 -8.45 19.41 1.40
CA LEU A 118 -7.58 19.56 2.58
C LEU A 118 -7.39 21.02 2.97
N LYS A 119 -7.33 21.95 2.00
CA LYS A 119 -7.19 23.40 2.26
C LYS A 119 -8.40 24.01 2.94
N ASP A 120 -9.59 23.47 2.72
CA ASP A 120 -10.79 23.94 3.43
C ASP A 120 -10.68 23.70 4.94
N ARG A 121 -9.89 22.72 5.36
CA ARG A 121 -9.64 22.41 6.78
C ARG A 121 -8.28 22.92 7.29
N PHE A 122 -7.26 22.90 6.46
CA PHE A 122 -5.86 23.23 6.79
C PHE A 122 -5.33 24.31 5.83
N GLU A 123 -5.53 25.57 6.17
CA GLU A 123 -5.23 26.70 5.27
C GLU A 123 -3.77 26.74 4.81
N SER A 124 -2.84 26.37 5.69
CA SER A 124 -1.38 26.43 5.44
C SER A 124 -0.81 25.17 4.77
N ILE A 125 -1.62 24.13 4.51
CA ILE A 125 -1.13 22.87 3.91
C ILE A 125 -0.46 23.09 2.56
N GLN A 126 0.66 22.42 2.34
CA GLN A 126 1.44 22.48 1.10
C GLN A 126 1.43 21.13 0.37
N LEU A 127 1.52 21.19 -0.97
CA LEU A 127 1.68 19.99 -1.77
C LEU A 127 3.14 19.53 -1.74
N HIS A 128 3.37 18.26 -1.38
CA HIS A 128 4.67 17.62 -1.43
C HIS A 128 4.71 16.62 -2.59
N SER A 129 5.34 17.00 -3.70
CA SER A 129 5.43 16.19 -4.93
C SER A 129 6.73 15.41 -5.06
N VAL A 130 7.68 15.57 -4.13
CA VAL A 130 8.93 14.81 -4.16
C VAL A 130 8.65 13.34 -3.85
N CYS A 131 9.18 12.45 -4.68
CA CYS A 131 9.05 11.02 -4.45
C CYS A 131 9.70 10.63 -3.11
N CYS A 132 9.04 9.74 -2.35
CA CYS A 132 9.56 9.25 -1.07
C CYS A 132 10.91 8.51 -1.17
N ARG A 133 11.42 8.30 -2.38
CA ARG A 133 12.77 7.75 -2.64
C ARG A 133 13.86 8.79 -2.66
N HIS A 134 13.49 10.05 -2.75
CA HIS A 134 14.41 11.18 -2.72
C HIS A 134 14.32 11.89 -1.36
N ASP A 135 15.33 12.67 -1.02
CA ASP A 135 15.31 13.51 0.17
C ASP A 135 14.05 14.40 0.13
N PRO A 136 13.18 14.32 1.15
CA PRO A 136 11.92 15.07 1.16
C PRO A 136 12.10 16.59 1.16
N LYS A 137 13.27 17.12 1.58
CA LYS A 137 13.61 18.54 1.59
C LYS A 137 12.58 19.43 2.31
N ILE A 138 12.00 18.89 3.38
CA ILE A 138 11.06 19.61 4.26
C ILE A 138 11.64 19.75 5.66
N PRO A 139 11.22 20.76 6.46
CA PRO A 139 11.74 20.98 7.79
C PRO A 139 11.58 19.79 8.72
N HIS A 140 12.51 19.63 9.65
CA HIS A 140 12.36 18.68 10.76
C HIS A 140 11.14 19.07 11.62
N GLY A 141 10.36 18.10 12.02
CA GLY A 141 9.08 18.31 12.72
C GLY A 141 7.87 18.32 11.79
N SER A 142 8.08 18.46 10.46
CA SER A 142 6.98 18.45 9.49
C SER A 142 6.13 17.20 9.57
N THR A 143 4.84 17.36 9.25
CA THR A 143 3.88 16.26 9.12
C THR A 143 3.47 16.10 7.67
N ILE A 144 3.48 14.85 7.18
CA ILE A 144 3.02 14.49 5.83
C ILE A 144 1.74 13.68 5.91
N ILE A 145 0.68 14.18 5.29
CA ILE A 145 -0.54 13.43 4.99
C ILE A 145 -0.28 12.58 3.74
N ASN A 146 -0.25 11.27 3.89
CA ASN A 146 0.08 10.35 2.81
C ASN A 146 -1.15 9.66 2.24
N ASN A 147 -1.35 9.75 0.91
CA ASN A 147 -2.28 8.88 0.20
C ASN A 147 -1.71 7.47 0.01
N CYS A 148 -0.42 7.38 -0.31
CA CYS A 148 0.24 6.11 -0.61
C CYS A 148 0.77 5.43 0.66
N ALA A 149 0.32 4.19 0.90
CA ALA A 149 0.77 3.37 2.04
C ALA A 149 2.28 3.07 2.00
N GLY A 150 2.85 2.95 0.80
CA GLY A 150 4.29 2.77 0.62
C GLY A 150 5.08 4.01 1.01
N CYS A 151 4.61 5.20 0.60
CA CYS A 151 5.23 6.47 0.99
C CYS A 151 5.16 6.69 2.50
N ASP A 152 3.98 6.47 3.12
CA ASP A 152 3.80 6.57 4.57
C ASP A 152 4.82 5.72 5.33
N ARG A 153 4.92 4.45 4.95
CA ARG A 153 5.86 3.51 5.57
C ARG A 153 7.31 3.98 5.40
N ARG A 154 7.67 4.43 4.20
CA ARG A 154 9.02 4.85 3.87
C ARG A 154 9.44 6.11 4.62
N PHE A 155 8.59 7.13 4.70
CA PHE A 155 8.88 8.32 5.49
C PHE A 155 9.11 7.98 6.97
N ARG A 156 8.30 7.10 7.54
CA ARG A 156 8.49 6.66 8.93
C ARG A 156 9.77 5.85 9.15
N SER A 157 10.26 5.15 8.13
CA SER A 157 11.46 4.30 8.24
C SER A 157 12.74 5.07 8.10
N LEU A 158 12.80 5.98 7.13
CA LEU A 158 14.06 6.52 6.64
C LEU A 158 14.33 7.95 7.13
N TYR A 159 13.27 8.70 7.46
CA TYR A 159 13.42 10.11 7.75
C TYR A 159 13.03 10.42 9.20
N GLU A 160 14.03 10.47 10.08
CA GLU A 160 13.83 10.96 11.43
C GLU A 160 13.31 12.41 11.43
N GLY A 161 12.38 12.72 12.33
CA GLY A 161 11.79 14.05 12.43
C GLY A 161 10.74 14.38 11.39
N ILE A 162 10.33 13.43 10.56
CA ILE A 162 9.15 13.53 9.71
C ILE A 162 8.02 12.71 10.32
N ASN A 163 6.93 13.37 10.64
CA ASN A 163 5.71 12.74 11.11
C ASN A 163 4.83 12.33 9.92
N THR A 164 4.02 11.31 10.09
CA THR A 164 3.11 10.86 9.04
C THR A 164 1.72 10.57 9.57
N VAL A 165 0.73 10.82 8.75
CA VAL A 165 -0.66 10.42 8.95
C VAL A 165 -1.24 9.94 7.62
N SER A 166 -2.21 9.04 7.64
CA SER A 166 -2.87 8.60 6.42
C SER A 166 -3.91 9.62 5.96
N LEU A 167 -4.00 9.84 4.66
CA LEU A 167 -5.08 10.64 4.06
C LEU A 167 -6.47 10.13 4.51
N TRP A 168 -6.62 8.83 4.67
CA TRP A 168 -7.90 8.22 5.02
C TRP A 168 -8.36 8.55 6.45
N GLU A 169 -7.42 8.62 7.40
CA GLU A 169 -7.70 9.07 8.77
C GLU A 169 -8.12 10.54 8.76
N VAL A 170 -7.45 11.36 7.95
CA VAL A 170 -7.78 12.80 7.82
C VAL A 170 -9.16 12.96 7.19
N VAL A 171 -9.43 12.36 6.04
CA VAL A 171 -10.70 12.48 5.33
C VAL A 171 -11.87 11.97 6.17
N ASP A 172 -11.70 10.87 6.90
CA ASP A 172 -12.74 10.34 7.79
C ASP A 172 -13.09 11.29 8.94
N SER A 173 -12.14 12.12 9.38
CA SER A 173 -12.33 13.10 10.44
C SER A 173 -13.00 14.41 10.00
N LEU A 174 -13.11 14.65 8.68
CA LEU A 174 -13.75 15.85 8.15
C LEU A 174 -15.26 15.73 8.30
N SER A 175 -15.85 16.50 9.26
CA SER A 175 -17.29 16.47 9.53
C SER A 175 -18.11 17.13 8.42
N ASP A 176 -17.53 18.09 7.73
CA ASP A 176 -18.20 18.94 6.75
C ASP A 176 -18.02 18.45 5.30
N LEU A 177 -17.32 17.33 5.12
CA LEU A 177 -17.17 16.71 3.80
C LEU A 177 -18.45 15.96 3.43
N GLU A 178 -19.17 16.47 2.44
CA GLU A 178 -20.29 15.76 1.84
C GLU A 178 -19.78 14.57 1.03
N LEU A 179 -20.22 13.37 1.42
CA LEU A 179 -19.89 12.12 0.74
C LEU A 179 -21.07 11.66 -0.12
N PRO A 180 -20.82 11.10 -1.31
CA PRO A 180 -21.89 10.59 -2.18
C PRO A 180 -22.58 9.37 -1.55
N ASP A 181 -23.85 9.18 -1.90
CA ASP A 181 -24.63 8.01 -1.50
C ASP A 181 -24.51 6.90 -2.56
N HIS A 182 -23.94 5.79 -2.16
CA HIS A 182 -23.78 4.58 -2.98
C HIS A 182 -24.67 3.44 -2.48
N THR A 183 -25.87 3.75 -1.97
CA THR A 183 -26.85 2.74 -1.50
C THR A 183 -27.05 1.62 -2.53
N GLY A 184 -26.95 0.38 -2.07
CA GLY A 184 -27.07 -0.83 -2.92
C GLY A 184 -25.75 -1.38 -3.42
N LEU A 185 -24.64 -0.61 -3.32
CA LEU A 185 -23.32 -1.11 -3.66
C LEU A 185 -22.82 -2.07 -2.58
N THR A 186 -22.38 -3.26 -3.01
CA THR A 186 -21.74 -4.26 -2.15
C THR A 186 -20.33 -4.50 -2.63
N VAL A 187 -19.35 -4.45 -1.73
CA VAL A 187 -17.93 -4.51 -2.04
C VAL A 187 -17.16 -5.43 -1.10
N SER A 188 -16.00 -5.90 -1.52
CA SER A 188 -14.94 -6.31 -0.60
C SER A 188 -13.88 -5.21 -0.52
N VAL A 189 -13.15 -5.14 0.60
CA VAL A 189 -12.02 -4.22 0.74
C VAL A 189 -10.72 -5.00 0.59
N HIS A 190 -9.87 -4.56 -0.33
CA HIS A 190 -8.48 -5.01 -0.37
C HIS A 190 -7.60 -4.04 0.41
N ASP A 191 -7.34 -4.36 1.67
CA ASP A 191 -6.45 -3.55 2.50
C ASP A 191 -5.02 -3.57 1.98
N SER A 192 -4.46 -2.39 1.75
CA SER A 192 -3.12 -2.21 1.23
C SER A 192 -2.08 -2.77 2.21
N CYS A 193 -1.16 -3.60 1.68
CA CYS A 193 -0.12 -4.23 2.49
C CYS A 193 0.79 -3.22 3.22
N GLY A 194 0.96 -2.01 2.70
CA GLY A 194 1.74 -0.95 3.34
C GLY A 194 1.11 -0.42 4.64
N TYR A 195 -0.22 -0.55 4.81
CA TYR A 195 -0.94 -0.15 6.02
C TYR A 195 -1.32 -1.32 6.93
N ARG A 196 -0.84 -2.55 6.67
CA ARG A 196 -1.20 -3.75 7.45
C ARG A 196 -1.11 -3.56 8.96
N HIS A 197 -0.16 -2.81 9.45
CA HIS A 197 0.09 -2.54 10.87
C HIS A 197 -0.62 -1.29 11.42
N LYS A 198 -1.51 -0.67 10.62
CA LYS A 198 -2.25 0.55 10.99
C LYS A 198 -3.76 0.29 11.06
N PRO A 199 -4.26 -0.34 12.13
CA PRO A 199 -5.69 -0.68 12.27
C PRO A 199 -6.60 0.56 12.20
N GLN A 200 -6.12 1.73 12.63
CA GLN A 200 -6.85 2.99 12.54
C GLN A 200 -7.15 3.39 11.09
N VAL A 201 -6.24 3.14 10.14
CA VAL A 201 -6.50 3.36 8.70
C VAL A 201 -7.60 2.43 8.19
N HIS A 202 -7.57 1.16 8.59
CA HIS A 202 -8.60 0.20 8.20
C HIS A 202 -9.98 0.58 8.75
N GLN A 203 -10.02 1.12 9.96
CA GLN A 203 -11.26 1.63 10.59
C GLN A 203 -11.77 2.86 9.85
N ALA A 204 -10.90 3.83 9.54
CA ALA A 204 -11.26 5.03 8.79
C ALA A 204 -11.85 4.69 7.41
N ILE A 205 -11.25 3.74 6.69
CA ILE A 205 -11.78 3.30 5.40
C ILE A 205 -13.18 2.68 5.55
N ARG A 206 -13.41 1.82 6.55
CA ARG A 206 -14.74 1.23 6.80
C ARG A 206 -15.75 2.29 7.21
N SER A 207 -15.35 3.28 8.00
CA SER A 207 -16.17 4.42 8.37
C SER A 207 -16.59 5.23 7.14
N LEU A 208 -15.65 5.57 6.25
CA LEU A 208 -15.95 6.27 4.99
C LEU A 208 -16.94 5.49 4.12
N LEU A 209 -16.73 4.18 3.97
CA LEU A 209 -17.63 3.32 3.20
C LEU A 209 -19.03 3.26 3.81
N ALA A 210 -19.13 3.21 5.14
CA ALA A 210 -20.40 3.24 5.86
C ALA A 210 -21.13 4.60 5.69
N LYS A 211 -20.39 5.72 5.75
CA LYS A 211 -20.93 7.06 5.50
C LYS A 211 -21.48 7.21 4.07
N MET A 212 -20.92 6.47 3.12
CA MET A 212 -21.41 6.40 1.72
C MET A 212 -22.48 5.31 1.49
N ASN A 213 -23.03 4.71 2.53
CA ASN A 213 -24.03 3.61 2.48
C ASN A 213 -23.55 2.37 1.68
N ILE A 214 -22.26 2.10 1.64
CA ILE A 214 -21.67 0.95 0.95
C ILE A 214 -21.63 -0.25 1.88
N LYS A 215 -22.17 -1.38 1.43
CA LYS A 215 -22.10 -2.64 2.18
C LYS A 215 -20.76 -3.35 1.96
N VAL A 216 -20.02 -3.60 3.04
CA VAL A 216 -18.75 -4.34 3.00
C VAL A 216 -18.95 -5.82 3.31
N VAL A 217 -18.40 -6.68 2.47
CA VAL A 217 -18.26 -8.13 2.70
C VAL A 217 -16.78 -8.42 2.93
N GLU A 218 -16.41 -8.68 4.17
CA GLU A 218 -15.02 -8.86 4.55
C GLU A 218 -14.40 -10.14 4.00
N SER A 219 -13.14 -10.06 3.61
CA SER A 219 -12.29 -11.20 3.33
C SER A 219 -11.76 -11.80 4.64
N LYS A 220 -11.48 -13.10 4.66
CA LYS A 220 -10.73 -13.71 5.76
C LYS A 220 -9.38 -13.00 6.02
N PHE A 221 -8.76 -12.49 4.96
CA PHE A 221 -7.48 -11.77 5.01
C PHE A 221 -7.72 -10.27 4.79
N SER A 222 -8.32 -9.60 5.78
CA SER A 222 -8.58 -8.16 5.78
C SER A 222 -7.92 -7.47 6.97
N GLY A 223 -7.84 -6.16 6.94
CA GLY A 223 -7.24 -5.36 8.01
C GLY A 223 -5.79 -5.74 8.25
N THR A 224 -5.44 -5.98 9.51
CA THR A 224 -4.07 -6.35 9.93
C THR A 224 -3.62 -7.72 9.40
N GLU A 225 -4.55 -8.57 9.00
CA GLU A 225 -4.27 -9.89 8.40
C GLU A 225 -4.19 -9.82 6.86
N SER A 226 -4.28 -8.64 6.28
CA SER A 226 -4.27 -8.49 4.82
C SER A 226 -2.98 -9.01 4.19
N VAL A 227 -3.10 -9.63 3.03
CA VAL A 227 -1.97 -10.07 2.21
C VAL A 227 -1.82 -9.16 0.99
N CYS A 228 -0.62 -9.08 0.45
CA CYS A 228 -0.31 -8.28 -0.74
C CYS A 228 -1.21 -8.65 -1.93
N CYS A 229 -1.58 -7.67 -2.76
CA CYS A 229 -2.27 -7.92 -4.03
C CYS A 229 -1.45 -8.76 -5.01
N GLY A 230 -0.14 -8.84 -4.84
CA GLY A 230 0.79 -9.55 -5.71
C GLY A 230 1.80 -8.61 -6.38
N ASP A 231 1.45 -7.35 -6.59
CA ASP A 231 2.29 -6.39 -7.31
C ASP A 231 3.67 -6.16 -6.66
N ASN A 232 3.75 -6.22 -5.33
CA ASN A 232 5.00 -6.04 -4.58
C ASN A 232 6.05 -7.15 -4.83
N PHE A 233 5.70 -8.19 -5.58
CA PHE A 233 6.63 -9.25 -5.96
C PHE A 233 7.32 -9.00 -7.30
N TYR A 234 6.93 -7.96 -8.04
CA TYR A 234 7.54 -7.61 -9.31
C TYR A 234 9.05 -7.41 -9.15
N GLY A 235 9.81 -8.06 -10.04
CA GLY A 235 11.26 -8.03 -10.04
C GLY A 235 11.98 -8.89 -9.00
N TYR A 236 11.24 -9.56 -8.11
CA TYR A 236 11.79 -10.57 -7.19
C TYR A 236 11.51 -11.99 -7.63
N VAL A 237 10.41 -12.18 -8.36
CA VAL A 237 10.03 -13.45 -8.93
C VAL A 237 9.66 -13.25 -10.40
N PRO A 238 9.62 -14.32 -11.22
CA PRO A 238 9.14 -14.23 -12.60
C PRO A 238 7.73 -13.63 -12.67
N ASN A 239 7.43 -12.86 -13.72
CA ASN A 239 6.13 -12.20 -13.91
C ASN A 239 4.96 -13.19 -13.81
N ALA A 240 5.10 -14.40 -14.33
CA ALA A 240 4.08 -15.45 -14.22
C ALA A 240 3.73 -15.79 -12.75
N ASP A 241 4.72 -15.76 -11.85
CA ASP A 241 4.50 -15.98 -10.42
C ASP A 241 3.85 -14.75 -9.75
N VAL A 242 4.18 -13.52 -10.20
CA VAL A 242 3.48 -12.30 -9.78
C VAL A 242 2.01 -12.39 -10.16
N GLU A 243 1.71 -12.69 -11.41
CA GLU A 243 0.35 -12.82 -11.93
C GLU A 243 -0.45 -13.90 -11.21
N LYS A 244 0.17 -15.05 -10.95
CA LYS A 244 -0.44 -16.11 -10.15
C LYS A 244 -0.85 -15.62 -8.76
N ARG A 245 0.00 -14.83 -8.08
CA ARG A 245 -0.30 -14.26 -6.76
C ARG A 245 -1.44 -13.26 -6.83
N ILE A 246 -1.47 -12.42 -7.87
CA ILE A 246 -2.56 -11.47 -8.10
C ILE A 246 -3.90 -12.23 -8.19
N ARG A 247 -3.97 -13.29 -9.01
CA ARG A 247 -5.18 -14.12 -9.15
C ARG A 247 -5.55 -14.82 -7.83
N MET A 248 -4.57 -15.34 -7.10
CA MET A 248 -4.81 -15.96 -5.79
C MET A 248 -5.40 -14.97 -4.80
N ARG A 249 -4.91 -13.71 -4.78
CA ARG A 249 -5.48 -12.69 -3.91
C ARG A 249 -6.91 -12.32 -4.30
N ALA A 250 -7.18 -12.17 -5.59
CA ALA A 250 -8.51 -11.84 -6.09
C ALA A 250 -9.58 -12.88 -5.69
N VAL A 251 -9.23 -14.18 -5.74
CA VAL A 251 -10.14 -15.26 -5.31
C VAL A 251 -10.48 -15.18 -3.81
N GLN A 252 -9.61 -14.62 -2.98
CA GLN A 252 -9.87 -14.45 -1.55
C GLN A 252 -10.85 -13.30 -1.24
N LEU A 253 -11.20 -12.47 -2.22
CA LEU A 253 -12.11 -11.35 -2.07
C LEU A 253 -13.51 -11.78 -2.48
N PRO A 254 -14.50 -11.82 -1.54
CA PRO A 254 -15.82 -12.39 -1.79
C PRO A 254 -16.65 -11.65 -2.84
N SER A 255 -16.47 -10.31 -2.97
CA SER A 255 -17.19 -9.50 -3.97
C SER A 255 -16.36 -9.33 -5.24
N ASP A 256 -17.04 -9.17 -6.39
CA ASP A 256 -16.39 -8.76 -7.63
C ASP A 256 -16.02 -7.27 -7.61
N ASN A 257 -16.84 -6.44 -6.96
CA ASN A 257 -16.50 -5.05 -6.67
C ASN A 257 -15.50 -5.00 -5.50
N VAL A 258 -14.33 -4.42 -5.73
CA VAL A 258 -13.25 -4.38 -4.73
C VAL A 258 -12.80 -2.96 -4.49
N VAL A 259 -13.05 -2.43 -3.30
CA VAL A 259 -12.47 -1.15 -2.90
C VAL A 259 -10.98 -1.29 -2.68
N VAL A 260 -10.23 -0.44 -3.33
CA VAL A 260 -8.77 -0.32 -3.23
C VAL A 260 -8.37 1.14 -3.03
N TYR A 261 -7.28 1.38 -2.32
CA TYR A 261 -6.74 2.72 -2.05
C TYR A 261 -5.24 2.82 -2.39
N CYS A 262 -4.81 1.98 -3.32
CA CYS A 262 -3.47 1.97 -3.91
C CYS A 262 -3.61 1.76 -5.42
N ILE A 263 -2.96 2.59 -6.23
CA ILE A 263 -3.05 2.50 -7.71
C ILE A 263 -2.52 1.17 -8.24
N GLY A 264 -1.42 0.63 -7.71
CA GLY A 264 -0.94 -0.70 -8.10
C GLY A 264 -1.98 -1.80 -7.82
N CYS A 265 -2.79 -1.63 -6.76
CA CYS A 265 -3.89 -2.56 -6.49
C CYS A 265 -5.06 -2.41 -7.47
N VAL A 266 -5.32 -1.20 -8.02
CA VAL A 266 -6.30 -1.03 -9.12
C VAL A 266 -5.90 -1.92 -10.29
N ARG A 267 -4.68 -1.75 -10.80
CA ARG A 267 -4.15 -2.56 -11.90
C ARG A 267 -4.23 -4.06 -11.60
N ALA A 268 -3.77 -4.46 -10.42
CA ALA A 268 -3.77 -5.87 -10.03
C ALA A 268 -5.17 -6.49 -10.03
N MET A 269 -6.18 -5.77 -9.54
CA MET A 269 -7.56 -6.25 -9.51
C MET A 269 -8.18 -6.31 -10.91
N VAL A 270 -7.91 -5.32 -11.78
CA VAL A 270 -8.31 -5.36 -13.20
C VAL A 270 -7.72 -6.61 -13.88
N PHE A 271 -6.41 -6.83 -13.73
CA PHE A 271 -5.74 -8.01 -14.30
C PHE A 271 -6.35 -9.32 -13.84
N ALA A 272 -6.81 -9.40 -12.60
CA ALA A 272 -7.45 -10.58 -12.04
C ALA A 272 -8.94 -10.73 -12.36
N GLY A 273 -9.52 -9.81 -13.15
CA GLY A 273 -10.92 -9.84 -13.57
C GLY A 273 -11.91 -9.34 -12.51
N LYS A 274 -11.43 -8.64 -11.48
CA LYS A 274 -12.28 -7.91 -10.52
C LYS A 274 -12.60 -6.51 -11.03
N THR A 275 -13.60 -5.89 -10.44
CA THR A 275 -13.98 -4.49 -10.68
C THR A 275 -13.43 -3.64 -9.53
N PRO A 276 -12.23 -3.06 -9.65
CA PRO A 276 -11.70 -2.19 -8.61
C PRO A 276 -12.46 -0.87 -8.56
N LEU A 277 -12.72 -0.42 -7.36
CA LEU A 277 -13.26 0.89 -7.03
C LEU A 277 -12.19 1.63 -6.24
N TYR A 278 -11.56 2.61 -6.86
CA TYR A 278 -10.51 3.40 -6.22
C TYR A 278 -11.13 4.37 -5.23
N LEU A 279 -10.74 4.30 -3.97
CA LEU A 279 -11.40 5.03 -2.89
C LEU A 279 -11.49 6.55 -3.12
N PRO A 280 -10.45 7.25 -3.64
CA PRO A 280 -10.60 8.66 -4.03
C PRO A 280 -11.69 8.89 -5.08
N ASP A 281 -11.79 8.00 -6.08
CA ASP A 281 -12.83 8.12 -7.12
C ASP A 281 -14.23 7.96 -6.50
N LEU A 282 -14.40 7.00 -5.56
CA LEU A 282 -15.68 6.80 -4.84
C LEU A 282 -16.08 8.03 -4.03
N ILE A 283 -15.15 8.62 -3.28
CA ILE A 283 -15.39 9.82 -2.46
C ILE A 283 -15.78 11.02 -3.33
N LEU A 284 -15.30 11.09 -4.55
CA LEU A 284 -15.57 12.17 -5.50
C LEU A 284 -16.70 11.85 -6.49
N ASP A 285 -17.44 10.79 -6.28
CA ASP A 285 -18.48 10.27 -7.21
C ASP A 285 -17.96 10.12 -8.65
N LYS A 286 -16.76 9.63 -8.78
CA LYS A 286 -16.10 9.38 -10.07
C LYS A 286 -16.01 7.89 -10.36
N LYS A 287 -16.06 7.54 -11.64
CA LYS A 287 -15.81 6.17 -12.08
C LYS A 287 -14.32 5.88 -12.06
N THR A 288 -13.95 4.74 -11.47
CA THR A 288 -12.57 4.25 -11.54
C THR A 288 -12.25 3.76 -12.95
N GLU A 289 -11.21 4.33 -13.54
CA GLU A 289 -10.73 3.89 -14.84
C GLU A 289 -10.01 2.55 -14.74
N MET A 290 -10.34 1.65 -15.69
CA MET A 290 -9.73 0.32 -15.74
C MET A 290 -8.35 0.41 -16.38
N MET A 291 -7.31 0.28 -15.56
CA MET A 291 -5.93 0.30 -16.02
C MET A 291 -5.63 -0.93 -16.89
N GLN A 292 -5.20 -0.69 -18.13
CA GLN A 292 -4.91 -1.75 -19.11
C GLN A 292 -3.40 -2.08 -19.22
N ASP A 293 -2.56 -1.36 -18.48
CA ASP A 293 -1.11 -1.59 -18.50
C ASP A 293 -0.78 -3.03 -18.11
N THR A 294 0.10 -3.64 -18.86
CA THR A 294 0.77 -4.87 -18.43
C THR A 294 1.59 -4.62 -17.17
N LEU A 295 2.04 -5.68 -16.53
CA LEU A 295 2.87 -5.58 -15.34
C LEU A 295 4.16 -4.78 -15.61
N ASP A 296 4.81 -5.05 -16.74
CA ASP A 296 6.06 -4.38 -17.11
C ASP A 296 5.83 -2.91 -17.51
N GLU A 297 4.79 -2.62 -18.29
CA GLU A 297 4.46 -1.24 -18.68
C GLU A 297 4.16 -0.36 -17.47
N TYR A 298 3.37 -0.87 -16.51
CA TYR A 298 3.06 -0.15 -15.28
C TYR A 298 4.33 0.22 -14.51
N HIS A 299 5.21 -0.75 -14.30
CA HIS A 299 6.43 -0.52 -13.52
C HIS A 299 7.47 0.32 -14.27
N LEU A 300 7.53 0.20 -15.60
CA LEU A 300 8.39 1.05 -16.42
C LEU A 300 7.96 2.51 -16.35
N LYS A 301 6.69 2.81 -16.60
CA LYS A 301 6.14 4.16 -16.53
C LYS A 301 6.32 4.79 -15.15
N LEU A 302 6.03 4.00 -14.09
CA LEU A 302 6.20 4.48 -12.72
C LEU A 302 7.67 4.74 -12.39
N GLY A 303 8.59 3.88 -12.85
CA GLY A 303 10.03 4.07 -12.68
C GLY A 303 10.51 5.36 -13.35
N GLN A 304 10.12 5.60 -14.60
CA GLN A 304 10.45 6.84 -15.32
C GLN A 304 9.92 8.08 -14.60
N TYR A 305 8.67 8.04 -14.16
CA TYR A 305 8.09 9.14 -13.39
C TYR A 305 8.87 9.43 -12.09
N ILE A 306 9.29 8.39 -11.38
CA ILE A 306 10.08 8.53 -10.13
C ILE A 306 11.45 9.16 -10.40
N ASP A 307 12.09 8.80 -11.51
CA ASP A 307 13.42 9.30 -11.86
C ASP A 307 13.38 10.78 -12.28
N GLU A 308 12.20 11.26 -12.76
CA GLU A 308 11.99 12.63 -13.22
C GLU A 308 11.52 13.59 -12.10
N HIS A 309 10.99 13.05 -10.95
CA HIS A 309 10.36 13.80 -9.86
C HIS A 309 10.91 13.38 -8.49
#